data_250907ffc044dc342921e2bca4008325
#
_entry.id   250907ffc044dc342921e2bca4008325
#
_cell.length_a   1.000
_cell.length_b   1.000
_cell.length_c   1.000
_cell.angle_alpha   90.00
_cell.angle_beta   90.00
_cell.angle_gamma   90.00
#
_symmetry.space_group_name_H-M   'P 1'
#
loop_
_entity.id
_entity.type
_entity.pdbx_description
1 polymer ?
#
loop_
_entity_poly.entity_id
_entity_poly.type
_entity_poly.pdbx_seq_one_letter_code
_entity_poly.pdbx_strand_id
1 'polypeptide(L)'
;MRSKWKNEGKMVMQKSRKKHPIIGGIILGILIVLIIAGGVFSRFGGFSTGKCADTAEFAKYTGQVSEITIPEEAKIIALGEATHGNAEFQQLKLDVFQIMVEKYGVKAFALEADYGCCETANRYIHGGEGTAEQAADALDFQIYKTDEMANLLRWMREYNETAGEGEDICFYGFDMQRYDANYEHLIEAAKALGADTTELEKIWNNGELNTEYTDEQREETIKAVKTELLEKEEKETNRAVHFSDILLQNIELGKTMENAWAGIALRDKLMSENIMWILDEEEARGNSRIFISGHNGHVSQFGSYDNENKYMGNLLADNIGEDAYFVIGTDFYKTTNNMPKTSVERTKFTVYSHDPLAKAAKKCGYESCFLDFSKIPDESVLKNEVTEYCYMGSLGENQLTILNRIVMRVLPYTYRIWGSPVSMYDGMIFVTEAHPTEIRN
;
A
#
# COMPACT_ATOMS: atom_id res chain seq x y z
N MET A 1 -59.84 31.67 -59.16
CA MET A 1 -58.63 31.48 -60.00
C MET A 1 -57.70 30.52 -59.27
N ARG A 2 -57.68 29.28 -59.64
CA ARG A 2 -56.65 28.49 -60.30
C ARG A 2 -55.25 28.84 -59.77
N SER A 3 -54.48 27.90 -59.18
CA SER A 3 -53.94 26.74 -59.90
C SER A 3 -53.39 25.70 -58.93
N LYS A 4 -53.56 24.48 -59.37
CA LYS A 4 -52.88 23.23 -58.97
C LYS A 4 -51.36 23.39 -59.08
N TRP A 5 -50.61 22.85 -58.08
CA TRP A 5 -49.33 22.24 -58.35
C TRP A 5 -49.18 20.94 -57.56
N LYS A 6 -48.78 19.95 -58.26
CA LYS A 6 -48.61 18.56 -58.07
C LYS A 6 -47.73 18.14 -56.90
N ASN A 7 -48.15 17.09 -56.22
CA ASN A 7 -47.34 16.15 -55.49
C ASN A 7 -46.27 15.52 -56.40
N GLU A 8 -45.00 15.76 -56.10
CA GLU A 8 -43.92 14.85 -56.49
C GLU A 8 -43.32 14.23 -55.24
N GLY A 9 -43.66 12.95 -55.06
CA GLY A 9 -43.14 12.11 -54.03
C GLY A 9 -41.62 11.89 -54.21
N LYS A 10 -40.79 12.45 -53.35
CA LYS A 10 -39.44 11.98 -53.18
C LYS A 10 -39.46 10.68 -52.38
N MET A 11 -39.38 9.58 -53.09
CA MET A 11 -39.08 8.28 -52.56
C MET A 11 -37.65 8.32 -52.00
N VAL A 12 -37.53 8.59 -50.71
CA VAL A 12 -36.27 8.41 -49.98
C VAL A 12 -35.98 6.92 -49.96
N MET A 13 -35.08 6.47 -50.82
CA MET A 13 -34.53 5.14 -50.72
C MET A 13 -33.83 5.00 -49.39
N GLN A 14 -34.53 4.39 -48.45
CA GLN A 14 -33.96 3.86 -47.23
C GLN A 14 -32.96 2.76 -47.62
N LYS A 15 -31.68 3.12 -47.76
CA LYS A 15 -30.59 2.15 -47.93
C LYS A 15 -30.55 1.32 -46.64
N SER A 16 -31.22 0.19 -46.64
CA SER A 16 -31.04 -0.86 -45.66
C SER A 16 -29.54 -1.17 -45.57
N ARG A 17 -28.88 -0.69 -44.51
CA ARG A 17 -27.56 -1.21 -44.11
C ARG A 17 -27.78 -2.66 -43.72
N LYS A 18 -27.61 -3.58 -44.69
CA LYS A 18 -27.41 -4.98 -44.37
C LYS A 18 -26.22 -5.08 -43.46
N LYS A 19 -26.46 -5.14 -42.17
CA LYS A 19 -25.43 -5.52 -41.19
C LYS A 19 -24.96 -6.91 -41.66
N HIS A 20 -23.69 -7.01 -42.04
CA HIS A 20 -23.10 -8.28 -42.39
C HIS A 20 -22.83 -9.06 -41.09
N PRO A 21 -23.75 -9.94 -40.61
CA PRO A 21 -23.58 -10.68 -39.37
C PRO A 21 -22.36 -11.62 -39.43
N ILE A 22 -21.96 -12.02 -40.61
CA ILE A 22 -20.79 -12.87 -40.86
C ILE A 22 -19.50 -12.10 -40.53
N ILE A 23 -19.38 -10.83 -40.96
CA ILE A 23 -18.19 -10.01 -40.67
C ILE A 23 -18.09 -9.74 -39.17
N GLY A 24 -19.21 -9.43 -38.50
CA GLY A 24 -19.25 -9.27 -37.06
C GLY A 24 -18.83 -10.54 -36.29
N GLY A 25 -19.30 -11.72 -36.76
CA GLY A 25 -18.91 -13.00 -36.19
C GLY A 25 -17.43 -13.35 -36.40
N ILE A 26 -16.88 -13.02 -37.57
CA ILE A 26 -15.42 -13.21 -37.83
C ILE A 26 -14.58 -12.29 -36.94
N ILE A 27 -14.94 -11.02 -36.83
CA ILE A 27 -14.23 -10.07 -35.98
C ILE A 27 -14.27 -10.51 -34.49
N LEU A 28 -15.43 -10.94 -34.02
CA LEU A 28 -15.59 -11.47 -32.67
C LEU A 28 -14.74 -12.74 -32.46
N GLY A 29 -14.75 -13.66 -33.44
CA GLY A 29 -13.93 -14.87 -33.40
C GLY A 29 -12.43 -14.55 -33.35
N ILE A 30 -11.95 -13.60 -34.15
CA ILE A 30 -10.55 -13.13 -34.13
C ILE A 30 -10.22 -12.50 -32.78
N LEU A 31 -11.09 -11.67 -32.22
CA LEU A 31 -10.89 -11.06 -30.89
C LEU A 31 -10.78 -12.12 -29.79
N ILE A 32 -11.66 -13.14 -29.82
CA ILE A 32 -11.59 -14.25 -28.85
C ILE A 32 -10.28 -15.03 -28.98
N VAL A 33 -9.85 -15.33 -30.21
CA VAL A 33 -8.56 -16.02 -30.44
C VAL A 33 -7.38 -15.16 -29.97
N LEU A 34 -7.40 -13.85 -30.21
CA LEU A 34 -6.36 -12.95 -29.72
C LEU A 34 -6.34 -12.85 -28.18
N ILE A 35 -7.51 -12.82 -27.55
CA ILE A 35 -7.61 -12.82 -26.06
C ILE A 35 -7.07 -14.13 -25.48
N ILE A 36 -7.43 -15.28 -26.08
CA ILE A 36 -6.93 -16.60 -25.65
C ILE A 36 -5.42 -16.69 -25.89
N ALA A 37 -4.95 -16.31 -27.07
CA ALA A 37 -3.53 -16.32 -27.41
C ALA A 37 -2.73 -15.37 -26.49
N GLY A 38 -3.25 -14.15 -26.23
CA GLY A 38 -2.68 -13.21 -25.30
C GLY A 38 -2.65 -13.74 -23.86
N GLY A 39 -3.72 -14.41 -23.42
CA GLY A 39 -3.77 -15.04 -22.10
C GLY A 39 -2.79 -16.22 -21.95
N VAL A 40 -2.68 -17.06 -22.97
CA VAL A 40 -1.67 -18.14 -23.01
C VAL A 40 -0.27 -17.54 -23.05
N PHE A 41 -0.02 -16.58 -23.92
CA PHE A 41 1.26 -15.91 -24.06
C PHE A 41 1.69 -15.20 -22.75
N SER A 42 0.78 -14.49 -22.09
CA SER A 42 1.03 -13.88 -20.78
C SER A 42 1.36 -14.91 -19.71
N ARG A 43 0.73 -16.09 -19.75
CA ARG A 43 1.00 -17.18 -18.79
C ARG A 43 2.41 -17.77 -18.94
N PHE A 44 3.00 -17.69 -20.13
CA PHE A 44 4.38 -18.16 -20.41
C PHE A 44 5.41 -17.04 -20.43
N GLY A 45 5.08 -15.86 -19.94
CA GLY A 45 6.04 -14.77 -19.79
C GLY A 45 5.80 -13.56 -20.69
N GLY A 46 4.86 -13.66 -21.62
CA GLY A 46 4.47 -12.54 -22.47
C GLY A 46 5.64 -11.96 -23.28
N PHE A 47 5.47 -10.70 -23.71
CA PHE A 47 6.54 -9.89 -24.31
C PHE A 47 7.62 -9.45 -23.31
N SER A 48 7.40 -9.69 -22.02
CA SER A 48 8.46 -9.47 -21.07
C SER A 48 9.50 -10.58 -21.28
N THR A 49 10.24 -10.39 -22.28
CA THR A 49 11.58 -10.80 -22.52
C THR A 49 11.93 -12.15 -21.88
N GLY A 50 12.39 -13.08 -22.66
CA GLY A 50 13.11 -14.25 -22.17
C GLY A 50 14.37 -13.87 -21.34
N LYS A 51 14.57 -12.56 -21.05
CA LYS A 51 15.67 -12.02 -20.26
C LYS A 51 15.55 -12.53 -18.82
N CYS A 52 16.64 -13.06 -18.33
CA CYS A 52 16.83 -13.48 -16.95
C CYS A 52 18.17 -12.94 -16.55
N ALA A 53 18.27 -12.37 -15.36
CA ALA A 53 19.54 -11.89 -14.84
C ALA A 53 20.56 -13.05 -14.75
N ASP A 54 21.84 -12.70 -14.77
CA ASP A 54 22.90 -13.68 -14.65
C ASP A 54 22.79 -14.40 -13.32
N THR A 55 22.50 -15.70 -13.35
CA THR A 55 22.22 -16.49 -12.15
C THR A 55 23.44 -16.71 -11.27
N ALA A 56 24.65 -16.73 -11.84
CA ALA A 56 25.87 -16.89 -11.06
C ALA A 56 26.21 -15.60 -10.31
N GLU A 57 26.10 -14.45 -10.97
CA GLU A 57 26.27 -13.15 -10.30
C GLU A 57 25.15 -12.89 -9.31
N PHE A 58 23.89 -13.20 -9.66
CA PHE A 58 22.76 -13.08 -8.73
C PHE A 58 23.00 -13.86 -7.44
N ALA A 59 23.35 -15.16 -7.54
CA ALA A 59 23.61 -16.03 -6.38
C ALA A 59 24.79 -15.54 -5.51
N LYS A 60 25.76 -14.85 -6.12
CA LYS A 60 26.95 -14.36 -5.41
C LYS A 60 26.63 -13.19 -4.44
N TYR A 61 25.66 -12.36 -4.77
CA TYR A 61 25.29 -11.16 -3.98
C TYR A 61 23.95 -11.32 -3.26
N THR A 62 23.33 -12.50 -3.35
CA THR A 62 22.07 -12.82 -2.70
C THR A 62 22.33 -13.60 -1.41
N GLY A 63 21.64 -13.20 -0.33
CA GLY A 63 21.65 -13.89 0.97
C GLY A 63 20.25 -14.27 1.43
N GLN A 64 20.18 -14.76 2.67
CA GLN A 64 18.91 -15.00 3.34
C GLN A 64 18.29 -13.68 3.83
N VAL A 65 16.97 -13.64 4.02
CA VAL A 65 16.27 -12.48 4.59
C VAL A 65 16.82 -12.12 5.98
N SER A 66 17.21 -13.13 6.77
CA SER A 66 17.86 -12.94 8.10
C SER A 66 19.21 -12.23 8.06
N GLU A 67 19.83 -12.10 6.87
CA GLU A 67 21.13 -11.45 6.66
C GLU A 67 21.02 -9.98 6.24
N ILE A 68 19.79 -9.41 6.23
CA ILE A 68 19.57 -7.99 5.97
C ILE A 68 20.42 -7.14 6.89
N THR A 69 21.12 -6.18 6.29
CA THR A 69 21.86 -5.13 6.97
C THR A 69 21.37 -3.78 6.52
N ILE A 70 21.30 -2.81 7.46
CA ILE A 70 20.92 -1.44 7.19
C ILE A 70 22.07 -0.50 7.49
N PRO A 71 22.18 0.66 6.81
CA PRO A 71 23.15 1.71 7.15
C PRO A 71 22.96 2.25 8.56
N GLU A 72 24.03 2.75 9.15
CA GLU A 72 23.98 3.37 10.49
C GLU A 72 23.15 4.66 10.48
N GLU A 73 23.14 5.36 9.36
CA GLU A 73 22.42 6.62 9.13
C GLU A 73 20.92 6.44 8.94
N ALA A 74 20.45 5.22 8.65
CA ALA A 74 19.03 4.95 8.37
C ALA A 74 18.15 5.31 9.57
N LYS A 75 17.23 6.25 9.38
CA LYS A 75 16.21 6.66 10.35
C LYS A 75 14.86 6.02 10.06
N ILE A 76 14.47 5.91 8.78
CA ILE A 76 13.26 5.24 8.34
C ILE A 76 13.67 4.02 7.51
N ILE A 77 13.26 2.84 7.97
CA ILE A 77 13.45 1.58 7.27
C ILE A 77 12.10 1.16 6.70
N ALA A 78 11.99 1.11 5.37
CA ALA A 78 10.77 0.78 4.67
C ALA A 78 10.82 -0.63 4.09
N LEU A 79 9.77 -1.41 4.34
CA LEU A 79 9.51 -2.69 3.66
C LEU A 79 8.36 -2.50 2.68
N GLY A 80 8.65 -2.63 1.40
CA GLY A 80 7.67 -2.62 0.33
C GLY A 80 6.92 -3.95 0.24
N GLU A 81 5.68 -3.90 -0.22
CA GLU A 81 4.83 -5.05 -0.48
C GLU A 81 4.43 -5.09 -1.96
N ALA A 82 4.81 -6.16 -2.67
CA ALA A 82 4.50 -6.30 -4.10
C ALA A 82 3.01 -6.60 -4.35
N THR A 83 2.34 -7.21 -3.38
CA THR A 83 0.90 -7.48 -3.42
C THR A 83 0.32 -7.55 -2.01
N HIS A 84 -0.87 -7.01 -1.81
CA HIS A 84 -1.52 -7.02 -0.49
C HIS A 84 -2.14 -8.36 -0.08
N GLY A 85 -2.45 -9.23 -1.03
CA GLY A 85 -3.24 -10.45 -0.77
C GLY A 85 -2.44 -11.74 -0.70
N ASN A 86 -1.16 -11.70 -0.28
CA ASN A 86 -0.29 -12.87 -0.16
C ASN A 86 0.21 -13.09 1.26
N ALA A 87 0.16 -14.34 1.71
CA ALA A 87 0.59 -14.76 3.04
C ALA A 87 2.07 -14.46 3.29
N GLU A 88 2.95 -14.74 2.32
CA GLU A 88 4.39 -14.53 2.46
C GLU A 88 4.75 -13.06 2.64
N PHE A 89 4.10 -12.14 1.91
CA PHE A 89 4.36 -10.71 2.08
C PHE A 89 3.81 -10.18 3.41
N GLN A 90 2.69 -10.72 3.90
CA GLN A 90 2.21 -10.40 5.24
C GLN A 90 3.17 -10.95 6.32
N GLN A 91 3.69 -12.17 6.16
CA GLN A 91 4.64 -12.77 7.08
C GLN A 91 5.98 -12.02 7.09
N LEU A 92 6.46 -11.53 5.94
CA LEU A 92 7.69 -10.74 5.86
C LEU A 92 7.67 -9.48 6.74
N LYS A 93 6.49 -8.91 7.03
CA LYS A 93 6.37 -7.78 7.96
C LYS A 93 6.89 -8.15 9.36
N LEU A 94 6.48 -9.33 9.85
CA LEU A 94 6.99 -9.85 11.13
C LEU A 94 8.46 -10.22 11.04
N ASP A 95 8.85 -11.01 10.03
CA ASP A 95 10.21 -11.56 9.93
C ASP A 95 11.26 -10.45 9.82
N VAL A 96 11.01 -9.43 8.99
CA VAL A 96 11.94 -8.30 8.82
C VAL A 96 11.90 -7.39 10.04
N PHE A 97 10.73 -7.12 10.61
CA PHE A 97 10.64 -6.27 11.80
C PHE A 97 11.35 -6.89 13.01
N GLN A 98 11.27 -8.21 13.21
CA GLN A 98 12.04 -8.90 14.24
C GLN A 98 13.55 -8.66 14.09
N ILE A 99 14.06 -8.72 12.86
CA ILE A 99 15.47 -8.42 12.56
C ILE A 99 15.80 -6.97 12.95
N MET A 100 14.92 -6.02 12.64
CA MET A 100 15.11 -4.60 12.95
C MET A 100 15.10 -4.35 14.47
N VAL A 101 14.22 -5.00 15.21
CA VAL A 101 14.18 -4.91 16.67
C VAL A 101 15.44 -5.54 17.29
N GLU A 102 15.77 -6.77 16.91
CA GLU A 102 16.85 -7.55 17.55
C GLU A 102 18.25 -7.00 17.24
N LYS A 103 18.50 -6.58 15.98
CA LYS A 103 19.84 -6.14 15.57
C LYS A 103 20.03 -4.63 15.68
N TYR A 104 18.98 -3.84 15.51
CA TYR A 104 19.10 -2.39 15.35
C TYR A 104 18.31 -1.60 16.38
N GLY A 105 17.60 -2.29 17.29
CA GLY A 105 16.87 -1.65 18.39
C GLY A 105 15.69 -0.79 17.94
N VAL A 106 15.09 -1.08 16.78
CA VAL A 106 13.90 -0.38 16.30
C VAL A 106 12.72 -0.67 17.22
N LYS A 107 12.00 0.38 17.64
CA LYS A 107 10.89 0.28 18.62
C LYS A 107 9.53 0.71 18.05
N ALA A 108 9.46 1.08 16.78
CA ALA A 108 8.23 1.51 16.14
C ALA A 108 7.99 0.76 14.84
N PHE A 109 6.78 0.26 14.70
CA PHE A 109 6.25 -0.27 13.44
C PHE A 109 5.10 0.62 12.97
N ALA A 110 5.20 1.18 11.77
CA ALA A 110 4.12 1.92 11.14
C ALA A 110 3.62 1.19 9.89
N LEU A 111 2.30 1.04 9.76
CA LEU A 111 1.62 0.30 8.70
C LEU A 111 0.88 1.25 7.77
N GLU A 112 0.79 0.88 6.48
CA GLU A 112 -0.15 1.50 5.53
C GLU A 112 -1.59 1.11 5.89
N ALA A 113 -2.04 1.64 7.01
CA ALA A 113 -3.37 1.49 7.57
C ALA A 113 -3.75 2.76 8.32
N ASP A 114 -5.04 2.93 8.58
CA ASP A 114 -5.55 4.13 9.23
C ASP A 114 -4.99 4.30 10.65
N TYR A 115 -4.64 5.54 11.00
CA TYR A 115 -4.00 5.87 12.26
C TYR A 115 -4.85 5.47 13.48
N GLY A 116 -6.14 5.82 13.49
CA GLY A 116 -7.05 5.49 14.60
C GLY A 116 -7.28 3.99 14.75
N CYS A 117 -7.41 3.27 13.64
CA CYS A 117 -7.52 1.81 13.66
C CYS A 117 -6.26 1.16 14.23
N CYS A 118 -5.08 1.69 13.88
CA CYS A 118 -3.81 1.20 14.41
C CYS A 118 -3.62 1.53 15.89
N GLU A 119 -4.16 2.65 16.40
CA GLU A 119 -4.13 2.94 17.84
C GLU A 119 -4.91 1.88 18.64
N THR A 120 -6.01 1.34 18.12
CA THR A 120 -6.72 0.23 18.75
C THR A 120 -5.82 -1.02 18.87
N ALA A 121 -5.06 -1.33 17.82
CA ALA A 121 -4.07 -2.42 17.85
C ALA A 121 -2.88 -2.08 18.76
N ASN A 122 -2.43 -0.82 18.79
CA ASN A 122 -1.39 -0.35 19.70
C ASN A 122 -1.79 -0.52 21.17
N ARG A 123 -3.02 -0.22 21.53
CA ARG A 123 -3.53 -0.47 22.90
C ARG A 123 -3.52 -1.95 23.24
N TYR A 124 -3.84 -2.83 22.30
CA TYR A 124 -3.76 -4.28 22.50
C TYR A 124 -2.31 -4.73 22.82
N ILE A 125 -1.33 -4.29 22.08
CA ILE A 125 0.07 -4.70 22.31
C ILE A 125 0.66 -4.13 23.61
N HIS A 126 0.01 -3.12 24.21
CA HIS A 126 0.33 -2.57 25.53
C HIS A 126 -0.55 -3.12 26.67
N GLY A 127 -1.10 -4.32 26.50
CA GLY A 127 -1.85 -5.01 27.54
C GLY A 127 -3.35 -4.71 27.55
N GLY A 128 -3.88 -4.01 26.56
CA GLY A 128 -5.32 -3.81 26.37
C GLY A 128 -6.10 -5.11 26.21
N GLU A 129 -7.41 -5.05 26.42
CA GLU A 129 -8.30 -6.19 26.31
C GLU A 129 -8.40 -6.74 24.88
N GLY A 130 -8.81 -8.00 24.73
CA GLY A 130 -9.05 -8.66 23.46
C GLY A 130 -7.96 -9.66 23.07
N THR A 131 -8.02 -10.11 21.81
CA THR A 131 -7.09 -11.08 21.24
C THR A 131 -6.31 -10.45 20.08
N ALA A 132 -5.21 -11.06 19.66
CA ALA A 132 -4.43 -10.62 18.50
C ALA A 132 -5.29 -10.59 17.22
N GLU A 133 -6.20 -11.55 17.08
CA GLU A 133 -7.14 -11.63 15.97
C GLU A 133 -8.10 -10.43 15.96
N GLN A 134 -8.65 -10.06 17.13
CA GLN A 134 -9.51 -8.89 17.27
C GLN A 134 -8.75 -7.58 16.99
N ALA A 135 -7.50 -7.48 17.44
CA ALA A 135 -6.65 -6.33 17.16
C ALA A 135 -6.34 -6.20 15.66
N ALA A 136 -6.06 -7.32 14.98
CA ALA A 136 -5.86 -7.32 13.53
C ALA A 136 -7.16 -7.01 12.75
N ASP A 137 -8.31 -7.45 13.25
CA ASP A 137 -9.62 -7.12 12.65
C ASP A 137 -9.99 -5.65 12.82
N ALA A 138 -9.53 -5.02 13.92
CA ALA A 138 -9.73 -3.60 14.19
C ALA A 138 -8.99 -2.67 13.23
N LEU A 139 -7.98 -3.15 12.47
CA LEU A 139 -7.33 -2.38 11.40
C LEU A 139 -8.29 -2.02 10.26
N ASP A 140 -9.45 -2.67 10.21
CA ASP A 140 -10.59 -2.44 9.30
C ASP A 140 -10.28 -2.48 7.79
N PHE A 141 -9.17 -3.08 7.40
CA PHE A 141 -8.89 -3.47 6.03
C PHE A 141 -8.91 -4.99 5.91
N GLN A 142 -9.64 -5.53 4.93
CA GLN A 142 -9.77 -6.98 4.76
C GLN A 142 -8.41 -7.67 4.60
N ILE A 143 -7.45 -7.01 3.96
CA ILE A 143 -6.09 -7.53 3.75
C ILE A 143 -5.30 -7.77 5.05
N TYR A 144 -5.72 -7.14 6.15
CA TYR A 144 -5.08 -7.29 7.46
C TYR A 144 -5.85 -8.21 8.42
N LYS A 145 -7.07 -8.65 8.05
CA LYS A 145 -7.84 -9.64 8.82
C LYS A 145 -7.29 -11.06 8.60
N THR A 146 -6.02 -11.25 8.89
CA THR A 146 -5.25 -12.47 8.59
C THR A 146 -4.52 -12.99 9.81
N ASP A 147 -4.15 -14.26 9.78
CA ASP A 147 -3.37 -14.86 10.87
C ASP A 147 -1.94 -14.30 10.92
N GLU A 148 -1.36 -13.93 9.79
CA GLU A 148 -0.04 -13.33 9.71
C GLU A 148 -0.01 -11.98 10.46
N MET A 149 -1.03 -11.12 10.26
CA MET A 149 -1.14 -9.85 10.98
C MET A 149 -1.41 -10.07 12.47
N ALA A 150 -2.27 -11.03 12.83
CA ALA A 150 -2.49 -11.40 14.22
C ALA A 150 -1.21 -11.92 14.90
N ASN A 151 -0.37 -12.68 14.17
CA ASN A 151 0.91 -13.15 14.67
C ASN A 151 1.90 -12.00 14.92
N LEU A 152 1.95 -11.00 14.03
CA LEU A 152 2.75 -9.80 14.23
C LEU A 152 2.34 -9.07 15.53
N LEU A 153 1.05 -8.79 15.70
CA LEU A 153 0.54 -8.09 16.90
C LEU A 153 0.71 -8.92 18.18
N ARG A 154 0.54 -10.23 18.10
CA ARG A 154 0.80 -11.15 19.24
C ARG A 154 2.27 -11.11 19.66
N TRP A 155 3.18 -11.19 18.70
CA TRP A 155 4.61 -11.10 18.98
C TRP A 155 5.00 -9.75 19.60
N MET A 156 4.44 -8.63 19.09
CA MET A 156 4.68 -7.32 19.69
C MET A 156 4.19 -7.25 21.13
N ARG A 157 3.01 -7.81 21.43
CA ARG A 157 2.49 -7.87 22.80
C ARG A 157 3.41 -8.69 23.71
N GLU A 158 3.81 -9.89 23.27
CA GLU A 158 4.72 -10.76 24.02
C GLU A 158 6.09 -10.05 24.29
N TYR A 159 6.59 -9.30 23.33
CA TYR A 159 7.77 -8.45 23.50
C TYR A 159 7.54 -7.39 24.57
N ASN A 160 6.46 -6.63 24.49
CA ASN A 160 6.14 -5.55 25.41
C ASN A 160 5.88 -6.03 26.84
N GLU A 161 5.35 -7.24 27.04
CA GLU A 161 5.16 -7.85 28.36
C GLU A 161 6.49 -8.05 29.12
N THR A 162 7.63 -8.11 28.41
CA THR A 162 8.96 -8.32 28.97
C THR A 162 9.90 -7.14 28.79
N ALA A 163 9.48 -6.12 28.05
CA ALA A 163 10.28 -4.92 27.77
C ALA A 163 10.52 -4.11 29.06
N GLY A 164 11.69 -3.47 29.15
CA GLY A 164 11.98 -2.51 30.20
C GLY A 164 11.21 -1.20 30.00
N GLU A 165 11.24 -0.32 30.98
CA GLU A 165 10.61 0.99 30.88
C GLU A 165 11.20 1.80 29.69
N GLY A 166 10.36 2.24 28.77
CA GLY A 166 10.73 2.96 27.53
C GLY A 166 11.30 2.07 26.42
N GLU A 167 11.35 0.76 26.63
CA GLU A 167 11.83 -0.21 25.64
C GLU A 167 10.69 -0.90 24.87
N ASP A 168 9.47 -0.52 25.14
CA ASP A 168 8.26 -1.05 24.50
C ASP A 168 8.16 -0.63 23.03
N ILE A 169 7.66 -1.55 22.20
CA ILE A 169 7.36 -1.33 20.78
C ILE A 169 6.00 -0.64 20.66
N CYS A 170 5.95 0.40 19.82
CA CYS A 170 4.70 1.03 19.41
C CYS A 170 4.27 0.59 18.00
N PHE A 171 2.95 0.55 17.80
CA PHE A 171 2.33 0.25 16.52
C PHE A 171 1.52 1.46 16.05
N TYR A 172 1.80 1.95 14.84
CA TYR A 172 1.21 3.13 14.23
C TYR A 172 0.54 2.82 12.90
N GLY A 173 -0.41 3.64 12.51
CA GLY A 173 -0.88 3.78 11.12
C GLY A 173 -0.41 5.11 10.55
N PHE A 174 -0.21 5.17 9.24
CA PHE A 174 0.12 6.46 8.59
C PHE A 174 -0.89 6.88 7.53
N ASP A 175 -1.98 6.14 7.37
CA ASP A 175 -3.07 6.45 6.42
C ASP A 175 -4.24 7.17 7.11
N MET A 176 -5.09 7.85 6.32
CA MET A 176 -6.21 8.66 6.77
C MET A 176 -7.54 8.32 6.08
N GLN A 177 -7.64 7.14 5.47
CA GLN A 177 -8.80 6.76 4.65
C GLN A 177 -10.07 6.46 5.46
N ARG A 178 -9.93 6.22 6.78
CA ARG A 178 -11.03 5.95 7.71
C ARG A 178 -11.17 7.11 8.69
N TYR A 179 -12.35 7.27 9.25
CA TYR A 179 -12.62 8.32 10.24
C TYR A 179 -13.16 7.76 11.56
N ASP A 180 -13.74 6.56 11.54
CA ASP A 180 -14.51 6.01 12.64
C ASP A 180 -13.69 5.96 13.95
N ALA A 181 -12.63 5.20 13.96
CA ALA A 181 -11.76 5.06 15.13
C ALA A 181 -11.08 6.40 15.52
N ASN A 182 -10.78 7.28 14.55
CA ASN A 182 -10.19 8.57 14.82
C ASN A 182 -11.16 9.49 15.59
N TYR A 183 -12.47 9.49 15.28
CA TYR A 183 -13.47 10.20 16.08
C TYR A 183 -13.55 9.64 17.50
N GLU A 184 -13.61 8.33 17.65
CA GLU A 184 -13.69 7.67 18.96
C GLU A 184 -12.50 8.03 19.84
N HIS A 185 -11.29 7.86 19.32
CA HIS A 185 -10.07 8.18 20.06
C HIS A 185 -9.90 9.68 20.33
N LEU A 186 -10.28 10.56 19.39
CA LEU A 186 -10.25 11.99 19.63
C LEU A 186 -11.20 12.40 20.76
N ILE A 187 -12.45 11.91 20.75
CA ILE A 187 -13.43 12.20 21.78
C ILE A 187 -12.95 11.71 23.15
N GLU A 188 -12.43 10.47 23.21
CA GLU A 188 -11.90 9.89 24.45
C GLU A 188 -10.72 10.72 25.00
N ALA A 189 -9.73 10.99 24.16
CA ALA A 189 -8.54 11.74 24.55
C ALA A 189 -8.85 13.19 24.93
N ALA A 190 -9.70 13.88 24.15
CA ALA A 190 -10.10 15.25 24.42
C ALA A 190 -10.88 15.37 25.76
N LYS A 191 -11.77 14.41 26.06
CA LYS A 191 -12.44 14.35 27.36
C LYS A 191 -11.47 14.13 28.50
N ALA A 192 -10.52 13.21 28.35
CA ALA A 192 -9.51 12.92 29.37
C ALA A 192 -8.64 14.15 29.69
N LEU A 193 -8.38 15.00 28.68
CA LEU A 193 -7.66 16.26 28.78
C LEU A 193 -8.55 17.45 29.18
N GLY A 194 -9.85 17.22 29.41
CA GLY A 194 -10.81 18.23 29.84
C GLY A 194 -11.17 19.26 28.76
N ALA A 195 -11.10 18.89 27.49
CA ALA A 195 -11.58 19.71 26.38
C ALA A 195 -13.09 19.51 26.16
N ASP A 196 -13.76 20.52 25.57
CA ASP A 196 -15.19 20.44 25.25
C ASP A 196 -15.42 19.59 23.98
N THR A 197 -16.04 18.45 24.16
CA THR A 197 -16.37 17.52 23.05
C THR A 197 -17.84 17.55 22.64
N THR A 198 -18.65 18.47 23.19
CA THR A 198 -20.12 18.47 23.05
C THR A 198 -20.58 18.48 21.59
N GLU A 199 -19.98 19.31 20.73
CA GLU A 199 -20.34 19.36 19.31
C GLU A 199 -19.74 18.19 18.54
N LEU A 200 -18.55 17.73 18.90
CA LEU A 200 -17.91 16.57 18.27
C LEU A 200 -18.73 15.29 18.52
N GLU A 201 -19.31 15.12 19.70
CA GLU A 201 -20.20 13.97 20.04
C GLU A 201 -21.55 14.02 19.32
N LYS A 202 -21.97 15.17 18.79
CA LYS A 202 -23.16 15.27 17.91
C LYS A 202 -22.82 14.87 16.48
N ILE A 203 -21.58 15.18 16.04
CA ILE A 203 -21.07 14.78 14.73
C ILE A 203 -20.84 13.25 14.70
N TRP A 204 -20.18 12.72 15.72
CA TRP A 204 -19.95 11.28 15.90
C TRP A 204 -20.85 10.75 17.03
N ASN A 205 -21.99 10.21 16.64
CA ASN A 205 -23.02 9.81 17.60
C ASN A 205 -23.31 8.30 17.54
N ASN A 206 -23.08 7.60 18.66
CA ASN A 206 -23.30 6.17 18.79
C ASN A 206 -22.57 5.30 17.71
N GLY A 207 -21.36 5.69 17.33
CA GLY A 207 -20.57 4.96 16.34
C GLY A 207 -20.99 5.24 14.88
N GLU A 208 -21.74 6.30 14.64
CA GLU A 208 -22.17 6.70 13.31
C GLU A 208 -21.93 8.19 13.05
N LEU A 209 -21.49 8.50 11.83
CA LEU A 209 -21.32 9.88 11.38
C LEU A 209 -22.69 10.52 11.12
N ASN A 210 -22.96 11.62 11.79
CA ASN A 210 -24.18 12.40 11.56
C ASN A 210 -24.09 13.16 10.23
N THR A 211 -24.79 12.67 9.22
CA THR A 211 -24.80 13.22 7.87
C THR A 211 -25.54 14.56 7.72
N GLU A 212 -26.16 15.09 8.79
CA GLU A 212 -26.74 16.44 8.80
C GLU A 212 -25.66 17.53 8.86
N TYR A 213 -24.44 17.18 9.34
CA TYR A 213 -23.30 18.08 9.36
C TYR A 213 -22.57 18.07 8.02
N THR A 214 -22.34 19.25 7.46
CA THR A 214 -21.49 19.41 6.26
C THR A 214 -20.01 19.21 6.60
N ASP A 215 -19.17 19.00 5.57
CA ASP A 215 -17.73 18.90 5.75
C ASP A 215 -17.14 20.14 6.42
N GLU A 216 -17.61 21.33 6.05
CA GLU A 216 -17.18 22.60 6.64
C GLU A 216 -17.50 22.67 8.13
N GLN A 217 -18.71 22.26 8.53
CA GLN A 217 -19.11 22.23 9.94
C GLN A 217 -18.28 21.22 10.74
N ARG A 218 -18.00 20.06 10.15
CA ARG A 218 -17.10 19.06 10.76
C ARG A 218 -15.69 19.62 10.95
N GLU A 219 -15.12 20.23 9.90
CA GLU A 219 -13.81 20.87 9.97
C GLU A 219 -13.73 21.95 11.05
N GLU A 220 -14.73 22.84 11.13
CA GLU A 220 -14.79 23.89 12.15
C GLU A 220 -14.79 23.31 13.56
N THR A 221 -15.60 22.27 13.81
CA THR A 221 -15.67 21.61 15.11
C THR A 221 -14.35 20.93 15.47
N ILE A 222 -13.76 20.15 14.54
CA ILE A 222 -12.49 19.48 14.77
C ILE A 222 -11.37 20.50 15.05
N LYS A 223 -11.30 21.60 14.29
CA LYS A 223 -10.34 22.69 14.49
C LYS A 223 -10.51 23.38 15.84
N ALA A 224 -11.75 23.56 16.30
CA ALA A 224 -12.01 24.12 17.63
C ALA A 224 -11.47 23.23 18.75
N VAL A 225 -11.79 21.92 18.70
CA VAL A 225 -11.27 20.94 19.67
C VAL A 225 -9.73 20.86 19.59
N LYS A 226 -9.14 20.81 18.40
CA LYS A 226 -7.68 20.85 18.22
C LYS A 226 -7.05 22.09 18.85
N THR A 227 -7.66 23.27 18.67
CA THR A 227 -7.13 24.52 19.25
C THR A 227 -7.16 24.47 20.77
N GLU A 228 -8.23 23.97 21.37
CA GLU A 228 -8.30 23.78 22.81
C GLU A 228 -7.28 22.78 23.33
N LEU A 229 -7.06 21.67 22.60
CA LEU A 229 -6.03 20.67 22.95
C LEU A 229 -4.63 21.29 22.91
N LEU A 230 -4.29 22.10 21.93
CA LEU A 230 -2.99 22.77 21.81
C LEU A 230 -2.68 23.73 22.98
N GLU A 231 -3.69 24.18 23.73
CA GLU A 231 -3.51 24.97 24.95
C GLU A 231 -3.18 24.12 26.18
N LYS A 232 -3.26 22.79 26.07
CA LYS A 232 -2.89 21.86 27.15
C LYS A 232 -1.40 21.52 27.05
N GLU A 233 -0.68 21.61 28.15
CA GLU A 233 0.75 21.27 28.22
C GLU A 233 0.95 19.84 28.81
N GLU A 234 0.21 18.85 28.26
CA GLU A 234 0.27 17.45 28.72
C GLU A 234 0.91 16.56 27.66
N LYS A 235 1.57 15.46 28.08
CA LYS A 235 2.29 14.53 27.19
C LYS A 235 1.36 13.88 26.16
N GLU A 236 0.13 13.60 26.56
CA GLU A 236 -0.89 12.94 25.73
C GLU A 236 -1.49 13.86 24.68
N THR A 237 -1.24 15.15 24.76
CA THR A 237 -1.81 16.17 23.86
C THR A 237 -1.40 15.93 22.41
N ASN A 238 -0.16 15.55 22.12
CA ASN A 238 0.33 15.34 20.77
C ASN A 238 -0.49 14.28 20.02
N ARG A 239 -0.81 13.16 20.66
CA ARG A 239 -1.64 12.10 20.05
C ARG A 239 -3.07 12.57 19.84
N ALA A 240 -3.66 13.26 20.83
CA ALA A 240 -5.02 13.82 20.70
C ALA A 240 -5.11 14.82 19.55
N VAL A 241 -4.13 15.71 19.42
CA VAL A 241 -4.02 16.66 18.30
C VAL A 241 -3.88 15.92 16.96
N HIS A 242 -3.09 14.86 16.90
CA HIS A 242 -2.87 14.11 15.66
C HIS A 242 -4.15 13.39 15.17
N PHE A 243 -5.01 12.87 16.07
CA PHE A 243 -6.34 12.38 15.64
C PHE A 243 -7.16 13.47 14.95
N SER A 244 -7.07 14.72 15.43
CA SER A 244 -7.73 15.86 14.77
C SER A 244 -7.14 16.09 13.37
N ASP A 245 -5.82 15.97 13.21
CA ASP A 245 -5.15 16.13 11.91
C ASP A 245 -5.57 15.04 10.93
N ILE A 246 -5.62 13.79 11.36
CA ILE A 246 -6.08 12.67 10.53
C ILE A 246 -7.53 12.88 10.07
N LEU A 247 -8.42 13.35 10.94
CA LEU A 247 -9.81 13.64 10.56
C LEU A 247 -9.91 14.80 9.54
N LEU A 248 -9.10 15.84 9.69
CA LEU A 248 -9.04 16.95 8.73
C LEU A 248 -8.47 16.48 7.38
N GLN A 249 -7.43 15.65 7.39
CA GLN A 249 -6.85 15.02 6.21
C GLN A 249 -7.87 14.11 5.50
N ASN A 250 -8.67 13.34 6.26
CA ASN A 250 -9.74 12.50 5.70
C ASN A 250 -10.77 13.33 4.94
N ILE A 251 -11.21 14.46 5.50
CA ILE A 251 -12.16 15.36 4.84
C ILE A 251 -11.53 15.98 3.58
N GLU A 252 -10.28 16.44 3.63
CA GLU A 252 -9.55 16.99 2.48
C GLU A 252 -9.39 15.96 1.36
N LEU A 253 -9.00 14.74 1.72
CA LEU A 253 -8.88 13.62 0.80
C LEU A 253 -10.22 13.31 0.13
N GLY A 254 -11.31 13.24 0.89
CA GLY A 254 -12.67 13.02 0.38
C GLY A 254 -13.07 14.04 -0.68
N LYS A 255 -12.84 15.32 -0.42
CA LYS A 255 -13.09 16.42 -1.38
C LYS A 255 -12.22 16.30 -2.65
N THR A 256 -10.97 15.86 -2.50
CA THR A 256 -10.00 15.80 -3.61
C THR A 256 -10.21 14.55 -4.48
N MET A 257 -10.79 13.47 -3.96
CA MET A 257 -11.04 12.20 -4.67
C MET A 257 -12.03 12.32 -5.83
N GLU A 258 -12.73 13.45 -6.00
CA GLU A 258 -13.46 13.77 -7.23
C GLU A 258 -12.54 13.72 -8.48
N ASN A 259 -11.26 14.05 -8.30
CA ASN A 259 -10.18 13.78 -9.24
C ASN A 259 -9.28 12.66 -8.67
N ALA A 260 -9.47 11.44 -9.15
CA ALA A 260 -8.78 10.26 -8.62
C ALA A 260 -7.24 10.40 -8.60
N TRP A 261 -6.63 11.02 -9.63
CA TRP A 261 -5.17 11.21 -9.67
C TRP A 261 -4.70 12.21 -8.61
N ALA A 262 -5.41 13.33 -8.48
CA ALA A 262 -5.10 14.31 -7.44
C ALA A 262 -5.30 13.73 -6.04
N GLY A 263 -6.36 12.94 -5.83
CA GLY A 263 -6.62 12.28 -4.55
C GLY A 263 -5.53 11.28 -4.17
N ILE A 264 -5.06 10.46 -5.13
CA ILE A 264 -3.96 9.51 -4.89
C ILE A 264 -2.67 10.26 -4.54
N ALA A 265 -2.33 11.31 -5.26
CA ALA A 265 -1.14 12.12 -5.00
C ALA A 265 -1.22 12.84 -3.65
N LEU A 266 -2.39 13.38 -3.29
CA LEU A 266 -2.62 13.97 -1.97
C LEU A 266 -2.47 12.93 -0.85
N ARG A 267 -3.00 11.72 -1.04
CA ARG A 267 -2.86 10.63 -0.06
C ARG A 267 -1.38 10.31 0.21
N ASP A 268 -0.56 10.20 -0.82
CA ASP A 268 0.89 9.94 -0.66
C ASP A 268 1.59 11.06 0.12
N LYS A 269 1.24 12.32 -0.19
CA LYS A 269 1.76 13.46 0.53
C LYS A 269 1.38 13.42 2.01
N LEU A 270 0.10 13.20 2.31
CA LEU A 270 -0.40 13.15 3.70
C LEU A 270 0.18 11.94 4.46
N MET A 271 0.32 10.78 3.82
CA MET A 271 1.01 9.63 4.42
C MET A 271 2.46 9.96 4.76
N SER A 272 3.19 10.69 3.89
CA SER A 272 4.55 11.09 4.19
C SER A 272 4.63 12.07 5.39
N GLU A 273 3.69 12.99 5.50
CA GLU A 273 3.58 13.92 6.64
C GLU A 273 3.30 13.17 7.95
N ASN A 274 2.41 12.17 7.92
CA ASN A 274 2.10 11.33 9.08
C ASN A 274 3.30 10.47 9.50
N ILE A 275 4.08 9.92 8.56
CA ILE A 275 5.32 9.19 8.88
C ILE A 275 6.35 10.11 9.52
N MET A 276 6.50 11.35 9.03
CA MET A 276 7.39 12.32 9.65
C MET A 276 6.97 12.66 11.09
N TRP A 277 5.65 12.82 11.32
CA TRP A 277 5.12 13.00 12.67
C TRP A 277 5.43 11.79 13.58
N ILE A 278 5.29 10.55 13.07
CA ILE A 278 5.63 9.33 13.82
C ILE A 278 7.13 9.32 14.17
N LEU A 279 8.00 9.72 13.24
CA LEU A 279 9.43 9.79 13.50
C LEU A 279 9.74 10.81 14.61
N ASP A 280 9.15 12.01 14.56
CA ASP A 280 9.31 13.05 15.57
C ASP A 280 8.81 12.58 16.95
N GLU A 281 7.67 11.88 17.01
CA GLU A 281 7.12 11.30 18.24
C GLU A 281 8.05 10.23 18.82
N GLU A 282 8.64 9.39 17.98
CA GLU A 282 9.60 8.37 18.42
C GLU A 282 10.95 8.96 18.82
N GLU A 283 11.43 10.00 18.13
CA GLU A 283 12.62 10.75 18.57
C GLU A 283 12.41 11.39 19.94
N ALA A 284 11.22 11.92 20.22
CA ALA A 284 10.86 12.43 21.56
C ALA A 284 10.82 11.34 22.63
N ARG A 285 10.55 10.07 22.26
CA ARG A 285 10.66 8.90 23.13
C ARG A 285 12.09 8.40 23.29
N GLY A 286 13.06 8.93 22.54
CA GLY A 286 14.47 8.53 22.56
C GLY A 286 14.82 7.48 21.48
N ASN A 287 13.91 7.19 20.55
CA ASN A 287 14.12 6.24 19.46
C ASN A 287 14.52 7.00 18.19
N SER A 288 15.65 6.67 17.60
CA SER A 288 16.17 7.35 16.41
C SER A 288 15.75 6.70 15.10
N ARG A 289 15.00 5.61 15.16
CA ARG A 289 14.63 4.79 13.99
C ARG A 289 13.20 4.28 14.08
N ILE A 290 12.52 4.27 12.93
CA ILE A 290 11.21 3.64 12.77
C ILE A 290 11.23 2.66 11.60
N PHE A 291 10.39 1.63 11.67
CA PHE A 291 10.13 0.71 10.57
C PHE A 291 8.74 0.98 9.99
N ILE A 292 8.65 1.12 8.68
CA ILE A 292 7.39 1.31 7.99
C ILE A 292 7.14 0.18 6.99
N SER A 293 5.87 -0.19 6.79
CA SER A 293 5.47 -1.16 5.77
C SER A 293 4.27 -0.67 4.97
N GLY A 294 4.41 -0.68 3.65
CA GLY A 294 3.38 -0.29 2.71
C GLY A 294 3.63 -0.85 1.32
N HIS A 295 2.75 -0.55 0.37
CA HIS A 295 2.89 -1.02 -1.01
C HIS A 295 4.19 -0.51 -1.65
N ASN A 296 4.83 -1.35 -2.47
CA ASN A 296 6.07 -1.03 -3.19
C ASN A 296 6.08 0.37 -3.85
N GLY A 297 4.97 0.76 -4.47
CA GLY A 297 4.85 2.06 -5.14
C GLY A 297 4.89 3.23 -4.17
N HIS A 298 4.31 3.09 -2.98
CA HIS A 298 4.30 4.15 -1.97
C HIS A 298 5.66 4.32 -1.29
N VAL A 299 6.36 3.22 -0.98
CA VAL A 299 7.65 3.29 -0.27
C VAL A 299 8.85 3.58 -1.18
N SER A 300 8.71 3.52 -2.50
CA SER A 300 9.80 3.74 -3.45
C SER A 300 10.46 5.11 -3.26
N GLN A 301 11.80 5.13 -3.22
CA GLN A 301 12.59 6.38 -3.14
C GLN A 301 12.48 7.24 -4.39
N PHE A 302 12.11 6.66 -5.51
CA PHE A 302 12.03 7.34 -6.80
C PHE A 302 10.71 7.05 -7.48
N GLY A 303 10.04 8.13 -7.90
CA GLY A 303 8.81 8.07 -8.67
C GLY A 303 7.93 9.28 -8.42
N SER A 304 7.05 9.53 -9.37
CA SER A 304 6.07 10.61 -9.28
C SER A 304 4.85 10.28 -10.12
N TYR A 305 3.72 10.88 -9.75
CA TYR A 305 2.49 10.82 -10.54
C TYR A 305 2.55 11.75 -11.76
N ASP A 306 3.26 12.88 -11.58
CA ASP A 306 3.50 13.91 -12.59
C ASP A 306 4.73 14.77 -12.22
N ASN A 307 4.90 15.92 -12.85
CA ASN A 307 6.05 16.82 -12.59
C ASN A 307 6.06 17.47 -11.21
N GLU A 308 4.93 17.49 -10.50
CA GLU A 308 4.74 18.20 -9.23
C GLU A 308 4.47 17.23 -8.06
N ASN A 309 3.85 16.09 -8.33
CA ASN A 309 3.37 15.16 -7.31
C ASN A 309 4.24 13.91 -7.24
N LYS A 310 5.03 13.79 -6.20
CA LYS A 310 5.92 12.68 -5.92
C LYS A 310 5.22 11.57 -5.14
N TYR A 311 5.80 10.37 -5.17
CA TYR A 311 5.37 9.27 -4.30
C TYR A 311 5.78 9.53 -2.84
N MET A 312 5.13 8.85 -1.91
CA MET A 312 5.37 8.97 -0.47
C MET A 312 6.85 8.78 -0.11
N GLY A 313 7.47 7.68 -0.56
CA GLY A 313 8.87 7.38 -0.27
C GLY A 313 9.85 8.41 -0.85
N ASN A 314 9.54 8.96 -2.02
CA ASN A 314 10.34 10.03 -2.60
C ASN A 314 10.24 11.34 -1.78
N LEU A 315 9.04 11.65 -1.23
CA LEU A 315 8.87 12.78 -0.31
C LEU A 315 9.61 12.57 1.02
N LEU A 316 9.61 11.35 1.53
CA LEU A 316 10.39 11.01 2.74
C LEU A 316 11.89 11.18 2.50
N ALA A 317 12.42 10.65 1.39
CA ALA A 317 13.84 10.82 1.03
C ALA A 317 14.23 12.31 0.86
N ASP A 318 13.35 13.14 0.26
CA ASP A 318 13.59 14.59 0.18
C ASP A 318 13.64 15.26 1.57
N ASN A 319 12.82 14.80 2.52
CA ASN A 319 12.72 15.41 3.85
C ASN A 319 13.90 15.06 4.78
N ILE A 320 14.33 13.80 4.78
CA ILE A 320 15.35 13.33 5.73
C ILE A 320 16.72 13.05 5.09
N GLY A 321 16.82 13.09 3.76
CA GLY A 321 17.99 12.69 2.98
C GLY A 321 17.95 11.21 2.56
N GLU A 322 18.46 10.93 1.37
CA GLU A 322 18.46 9.57 0.79
C GLU A 322 19.19 8.57 1.69
N ASP A 323 20.31 8.94 2.30
CA ASP A 323 21.09 8.07 3.20
C ASP A 323 20.32 7.69 4.49
N ALA A 324 19.35 8.51 4.91
CA ALA A 324 18.54 8.28 6.11
C ALA A 324 17.26 7.49 5.84
N TYR A 325 16.90 7.27 4.57
CA TYR A 325 15.74 6.50 4.14
C TYR A 325 16.17 5.22 3.44
N PHE A 326 16.07 4.08 4.11
CA PHE A 326 16.48 2.78 3.58
C PHE A 326 15.27 1.96 3.16
N VAL A 327 15.22 1.51 1.92
CA VAL A 327 14.04 0.84 1.33
C VAL A 327 14.35 -0.55 0.83
N ILE A 328 13.57 -1.51 1.31
CA ILE A 328 13.56 -2.88 0.85
C ILE A 328 12.32 -3.10 -0.02
N GLY A 329 12.49 -3.21 -1.34
CA GLY A 329 11.43 -3.61 -2.24
C GLY A 329 11.15 -5.11 -2.15
N THR A 330 9.98 -5.55 -2.62
CA THR A 330 9.67 -6.98 -2.76
C THR A 330 9.21 -7.30 -4.18
N ASP A 331 9.46 -8.52 -4.65
CA ASP A 331 8.91 -9.04 -5.90
C ASP A 331 8.69 -10.56 -5.81
N PHE A 332 8.03 -11.10 -6.81
CA PHE A 332 7.72 -12.53 -6.92
C PHE A 332 8.03 -13.03 -8.33
N TYR A 333 8.36 -14.30 -8.47
CA TYR A 333 8.34 -14.91 -9.79
C TYR A 333 6.91 -15.25 -10.22
N LYS A 334 6.13 -15.88 -9.32
CA LYS A 334 4.73 -16.22 -9.51
C LYS A 334 3.96 -15.91 -8.24
N THR A 335 2.79 -15.29 -8.36
CA THR A 335 1.88 -15.13 -7.24
C THR A 335 0.48 -15.60 -7.58
N THR A 336 -0.18 -16.25 -6.61
CA THR A 336 -1.63 -16.38 -6.59
C THR A 336 -2.14 -15.47 -5.48
N ASN A 337 -2.70 -14.33 -5.86
CA ASN A 337 -3.12 -13.28 -4.95
C ASN A 337 -4.61 -13.39 -4.59
N ASN A 338 -4.97 -13.11 -3.36
CA ASN A 338 -6.35 -12.97 -2.90
C ASN A 338 -6.80 -11.51 -3.13
N MET A 339 -7.67 -11.28 -4.11
CA MET A 339 -8.06 -9.95 -4.60
C MET A 339 -9.54 -9.63 -4.38
N PRO A 340 -9.91 -8.36 -4.20
CA PRO A 340 -11.32 -7.96 -4.16
C PRO A 340 -12.02 -8.32 -5.47
N LYS A 341 -13.18 -8.96 -5.38
CA LYS A 341 -14.09 -9.19 -6.49
C LYS A 341 -15.28 -8.23 -6.44
N THR A 342 -15.77 -7.98 -5.24
CA THR A 342 -16.74 -6.95 -4.88
C THR A 342 -16.27 -6.27 -3.58
N SER A 343 -17.06 -5.39 -3.00
CA SER A 343 -16.77 -4.80 -1.68
C SER A 343 -16.68 -5.83 -0.56
N VAL A 344 -17.28 -7.01 -0.72
CA VAL A 344 -17.34 -8.07 0.31
C VAL A 344 -16.77 -9.41 -0.14
N GLU A 345 -16.75 -9.69 -1.45
CA GLU A 345 -16.25 -10.95 -2.00
C GLU A 345 -14.82 -10.81 -2.52
N ARG A 346 -14.02 -11.82 -2.28
CA ARG A 346 -12.66 -11.92 -2.80
C ARG A 346 -12.51 -13.10 -3.78
N THR A 347 -11.44 -13.11 -4.55
CA THR A 347 -11.16 -14.14 -5.55
C THR A 347 -9.66 -14.34 -5.74
N LYS A 348 -9.25 -15.57 -5.97
CA LYS A 348 -7.85 -15.91 -6.24
C LYS A 348 -7.51 -15.63 -7.71
N PHE A 349 -6.38 -14.98 -7.94
CA PHE A 349 -5.90 -14.66 -9.29
C PHE A 349 -4.39 -14.82 -9.39
N THR A 350 -3.94 -15.60 -10.38
CA THR A 350 -2.52 -15.91 -10.58
C THR A 350 -1.91 -15.02 -11.65
N VAL A 351 -0.77 -14.40 -11.33
CA VAL A 351 0.05 -13.61 -12.25
C VAL A 351 1.54 -13.95 -12.09
N TYR A 352 2.36 -13.48 -13.04
CA TYR A 352 3.82 -13.62 -13.04
C TYR A 352 4.46 -12.24 -13.15
N SER A 353 5.46 -11.93 -12.32
CA SER A 353 6.19 -10.66 -12.39
C SER A 353 6.93 -10.51 -13.72
N HIS A 354 7.60 -11.58 -14.18
CA HIS A 354 8.48 -11.58 -15.34
C HIS A 354 9.73 -10.69 -15.20
N ASP A 355 9.98 -10.14 -14.04
CA ASP A 355 11.21 -9.45 -13.73
C ASP A 355 12.41 -10.37 -13.97
N PRO A 356 13.51 -9.90 -14.61
CA PRO A 356 14.73 -10.65 -14.79
C PRO A 356 15.37 -11.17 -13.48
N LEU A 357 15.31 -10.37 -12.40
CA LEU A 357 15.85 -10.71 -11.08
C LEU A 357 15.00 -11.80 -10.41
N ALA A 358 13.67 -11.67 -10.43
CA ALA A 358 12.75 -12.69 -9.91
C ALA A 358 12.90 -14.03 -10.65
N LYS A 359 13.20 -13.99 -11.97
CA LYS A 359 13.54 -15.20 -12.74
C LYS A 359 14.86 -15.82 -12.30
N ALA A 360 15.87 -15.00 -11.97
CA ALA A 360 17.15 -15.48 -11.47
C ALA A 360 16.97 -16.15 -10.09
N ALA A 361 16.22 -15.51 -9.18
CA ALA A 361 15.89 -16.10 -7.87
C ALA A 361 15.28 -17.50 -8.00
N LYS A 362 14.27 -17.64 -8.88
CA LYS A 362 13.67 -18.96 -9.18
C LYS A 362 14.66 -19.96 -9.73
N LYS A 363 15.51 -19.57 -10.69
CA LYS A 363 16.48 -20.47 -11.31
C LYS A 363 17.58 -20.91 -10.35
N CYS A 364 17.94 -20.06 -9.39
CA CYS A 364 18.87 -20.38 -8.32
C CYS A 364 18.24 -21.31 -7.26
N GLY A 365 16.92 -21.53 -7.29
CA GLY A 365 16.21 -22.42 -6.39
C GLY A 365 15.88 -21.83 -5.03
N TYR A 366 15.89 -20.52 -4.89
CA TYR A 366 15.46 -19.85 -3.67
C TYR A 366 13.93 -19.91 -3.51
N GLU A 367 13.45 -20.19 -2.30
CA GLU A 367 12.05 -19.96 -1.93
C GLU A 367 11.82 -18.48 -1.65
N SER A 368 12.70 -17.90 -0.81
CA SER A 368 12.84 -16.46 -0.62
C SER A 368 14.31 -16.09 -0.49
N CYS A 369 14.69 -14.87 -0.88
CA CYS A 369 16.06 -14.39 -0.77
C CYS A 369 16.10 -12.87 -0.78
N PHE A 370 17.16 -12.29 -0.23
CA PHE A 370 17.44 -10.86 -0.22
C PHE A 370 18.64 -10.55 -1.11
N LEU A 371 18.47 -9.66 -2.07
CA LEU A 371 19.53 -9.10 -2.90
C LEU A 371 19.85 -7.70 -2.43
N ASP A 372 21.03 -7.51 -1.89
CA ASP A 372 21.56 -6.24 -1.39
C ASP A 372 22.26 -5.51 -2.54
N PHE A 373 21.72 -4.40 -3.01
CA PHE A 373 22.29 -3.69 -4.15
C PHE A 373 23.60 -3.00 -3.83
N SER A 374 23.87 -2.69 -2.57
CA SER A 374 25.13 -2.06 -2.13
C SER A 374 26.33 -3.01 -2.25
N LYS A 375 26.08 -4.34 -2.23
CA LYS A 375 27.12 -5.37 -2.37
C LYS A 375 27.52 -5.64 -3.81
N ILE A 376 26.77 -5.12 -4.79
CA ILE A 376 27.03 -5.37 -6.22
C ILE A 376 28.08 -4.37 -6.74
N PRO A 377 29.31 -4.80 -7.06
CA PRO A 377 30.32 -3.89 -7.57
C PRO A 377 29.99 -3.40 -8.99
N ASP A 378 30.50 -2.23 -9.33
CA ASP A 378 30.19 -1.55 -10.60
C ASP A 378 30.59 -2.35 -11.85
N GLU A 379 31.63 -3.19 -11.74
CA GLU A 379 32.09 -4.08 -12.81
C GLU A 379 31.25 -5.33 -13.00
N SER A 380 30.31 -5.64 -12.08
CA SER A 380 29.45 -6.80 -12.23
C SER A 380 28.41 -6.60 -13.34
N VAL A 381 28.15 -7.66 -14.11
CA VAL A 381 27.05 -7.64 -15.09
C VAL A 381 25.70 -7.44 -14.43
N LEU A 382 25.55 -7.87 -13.16
CA LEU A 382 24.33 -7.69 -12.39
C LEU A 382 24.07 -6.20 -12.08
N LYS A 383 25.12 -5.37 -11.97
CA LYS A 383 24.99 -3.92 -11.76
C LYS A 383 24.17 -3.27 -12.88
N ASN A 384 24.43 -3.64 -14.12
CA ASN A 384 23.64 -3.14 -15.25
C ASN A 384 22.16 -3.57 -15.13
N GLU A 385 21.92 -4.81 -14.70
CA GLU A 385 20.56 -5.36 -14.62
C GLU A 385 19.72 -4.71 -13.49
N VAL A 386 20.34 -4.31 -12.37
CA VAL A 386 19.64 -3.57 -11.31
C VAL A 386 19.50 -2.07 -11.60
N THR A 387 20.32 -1.54 -12.55
CA THR A 387 20.27 -0.14 -12.97
C THR A 387 19.32 0.07 -14.17
N GLU A 388 19.21 -0.92 -15.05
CA GLU A 388 18.29 -0.84 -16.20
C GLU A 388 16.82 -0.80 -15.73
N TYR A 389 16.02 0.01 -16.43
CA TYR A 389 14.57 0.04 -16.19
C TYR A 389 13.92 -1.29 -16.56
N CYS A 390 13.11 -1.80 -15.67
CA CYS A 390 12.37 -3.03 -15.88
C CYS A 390 10.96 -2.96 -15.25
N TYR A 391 10.13 -3.96 -15.53
CA TYR A 391 8.84 -4.13 -14.89
C TYR A 391 8.96 -5.10 -13.71
N MET A 392 8.71 -4.62 -12.50
CA MET A 392 8.66 -5.38 -11.26
C MET A 392 7.21 -5.65 -10.83
N GLY A 393 6.96 -6.69 -10.06
CA GLY A 393 5.62 -7.01 -9.55
C GLY A 393 5.09 -5.90 -8.65
N SER A 394 3.85 -5.46 -8.90
CA SER A 394 3.17 -4.45 -8.10
C SER A 394 1.67 -4.55 -8.34
N LEU A 395 0.98 -5.25 -7.45
CA LEU A 395 -0.45 -5.53 -7.57
C LEU A 395 -1.19 -5.01 -6.33
N GLY A 396 -1.90 -3.88 -6.51
CA GLY A 396 -2.70 -3.25 -5.45
C GLY A 396 -4.07 -3.91 -5.25
N GLU A 397 -4.85 -3.38 -4.31
CA GLU A 397 -6.20 -3.82 -3.89
C GLU A 397 -7.33 -3.40 -4.84
N ASN A 398 -7.08 -3.28 -6.13
CA ASN A 398 -8.10 -2.93 -7.10
C ASN A 398 -9.12 -4.06 -7.31
N GLN A 399 -10.40 -3.69 -7.44
CA GLN A 399 -11.46 -4.65 -7.70
C GLN A 399 -11.24 -5.43 -8.99
N LEU A 400 -11.20 -6.77 -8.90
CA LEU A 400 -10.93 -7.67 -10.00
C LEU A 400 -12.21 -8.02 -10.77
N THR A 401 -12.64 -7.12 -11.62
CA THR A 401 -13.76 -7.36 -12.56
C THR A 401 -13.37 -8.38 -13.65
N ILE A 402 -14.36 -8.93 -14.36
CA ILE A 402 -14.09 -9.82 -15.51
C ILE A 402 -13.23 -9.12 -16.56
N LEU A 403 -13.49 -7.82 -16.80
CA LEU A 403 -12.72 -7.02 -17.74
C LEU A 403 -11.27 -6.86 -17.29
N ASN A 404 -11.05 -6.50 -16.01
CA ASN A 404 -9.70 -6.35 -15.45
C ASN A 404 -8.91 -7.66 -15.52
N ARG A 405 -9.55 -8.80 -15.25
CA ARG A 405 -8.92 -10.13 -15.41
C ARG A 405 -8.42 -10.40 -16.83
N ILE A 406 -9.21 -10.00 -17.84
CA ILE A 406 -8.82 -10.13 -19.25
C ILE A 406 -7.68 -9.17 -19.56
N VAL A 407 -7.82 -7.90 -19.15
CA VAL A 407 -6.81 -6.85 -19.37
C VAL A 407 -5.47 -7.25 -18.76
N MET A 408 -5.44 -7.67 -17.50
CA MET A 408 -4.21 -8.10 -16.81
C MET A 408 -3.53 -9.30 -17.50
N ARG A 409 -4.30 -10.20 -18.12
CA ARG A 409 -3.74 -11.33 -18.86
C ARG A 409 -3.14 -10.95 -20.21
N VAL A 410 -3.68 -9.93 -20.85
CA VAL A 410 -3.24 -9.46 -22.18
C VAL A 410 -2.19 -8.35 -22.05
N LEU A 411 -2.32 -7.50 -21.02
CA LEU A 411 -1.48 -6.32 -20.77
C LEU A 411 -0.83 -6.45 -19.38
N PRO A 412 0.20 -7.29 -19.24
CA PRO A 412 0.81 -7.59 -17.95
C PRO A 412 1.47 -6.39 -17.25
N TYR A 413 1.72 -5.28 -17.95
CA TYR A 413 2.20 -4.04 -17.32
C TYR A 413 1.17 -3.40 -16.36
N THR A 414 -0.11 -3.80 -16.42
CA THR A 414 -1.17 -3.25 -15.56
C THR A 414 -1.10 -3.69 -14.09
N TYR A 415 -0.24 -4.65 -13.77
CA TYR A 415 0.03 -5.12 -12.41
C TYR A 415 1.53 -5.08 -12.09
N ARG A 416 2.27 -4.17 -12.72
CA ARG A 416 3.70 -4.00 -12.53
C ARG A 416 4.06 -2.54 -12.45
N ILE A 417 5.08 -2.25 -11.67
CA ILE A 417 5.70 -0.93 -11.62
C ILE A 417 6.89 -0.88 -12.57
N TRP A 418 7.06 0.23 -13.27
CA TRP A 418 8.17 0.47 -14.19
C TRP A 418 9.20 1.35 -13.52
N GLY A 419 10.43 0.88 -13.40
CA GLY A 419 11.50 1.65 -12.78
C GLY A 419 12.84 0.92 -12.84
N SER A 420 13.88 1.61 -12.41
CA SER A 420 15.19 1.04 -12.13
C SER A 420 15.19 0.50 -10.70
N PRO A 421 15.47 -0.79 -10.48
CA PRO A 421 15.47 -1.35 -9.12
C PRO A 421 16.32 -0.55 -8.13
N VAL A 422 17.56 -0.21 -8.49
CA VAL A 422 18.49 0.51 -7.62
C VAL A 422 18.11 1.98 -7.39
N SER A 423 17.31 2.58 -8.27
CA SER A 423 16.78 3.94 -8.04
C SER A 423 15.57 3.94 -7.11
N MET A 424 14.87 2.82 -7.01
CA MET A 424 13.64 2.70 -6.22
C MET A 424 13.88 2.13 -4.83
N TYR A 425 14.89 1.26 -4.69
CA TYR A 425 15.14 0.47 -3.49
C TYR A 425 16.64 0.31 -3.25
N ASP A 426 17.04 0.10 -1.98
CA ASP A 426 18.42 -0.22 -1.60
C ASP A 426 18.71 -1.73 -1.72
N GLY A 427 17.65 -2.53 -1.69
CA GLY A 427 17.70 -3.96 -1.93
C GLY A 427 16.31 -4.53 -2.14
N MET A 428 16.23 -5.80 -2.55
CA MET A 428 14.94 -6.45 -2.80
C MET A 428 14.87 -7.85 -2.21
N ILE A 429 13.69 -8.19 -1.65
CA ILE A 429 13.34 -9.55 -1.28
C ILE A 429 12.52 -10.18 -2.41
N PHE A 430 12.97 -11.34 -2.90
CA PHE A 430 12.25 -12.12 -3.90
C PHE A 430 11.58 -13.31 -3.24
N VAL A 431 10.26 -13.41 -3.41
CA VAL A 431 9.47 -14.60 -3.05
C VAL A 431 9.16 -15.36 -4.34
N THR A 432 9.75 -16.54 -4.52
CA THR A 432 9.64 -17.26 -5.81
C THR A 432 8.21 -17.65 -6.14
N GLU A 433 7.45 -18.16 -5.18
CA GLU A 433 6.04 -18.48 -5.35
C GLU A 433 5.26 -17.98 -4.13
N ALA A 434 4.41 -16.97 -4.34
CA ALA A 434 3.59 -16.38 -3.28
C ALA A 434 2.16 -16.93 -3.34
N HIS A 435 1.63 -17.28 -2.16
CA HIS A 435 0.33 -17.91 -1.97
C HIS A 435 -0.72 -16.91 -1.45
N PRO A 436 -2.00 -17.11 -1.76
CA PRO A 436 -3.05 -16.19 -1.30
C PRO A 436 -3.18 -16.26 0.21
N THR A 437 -3.24 -15.09 0.85
CA THR A 437 -3.60 -15.02 2.28
C THR A 437 -5.03 -15.48 2.49
N GLU A 438 -5.32 -16.05 3.65
CA GLU A 438 -6.67 -16.44 4.06
C GLU A 438 -7.23 -15.34 4.98
N ILE A 439 -8.35 -14.73 4.53
CA ILE A 439 -9.05 -13.71 5.31
C ILE A 439 -9.91 -14.41 6.36
N ARG A 440 -9.79 -14.00 7.61
CA ARG A 440 -10.66 -14.45 8.70
C ARG A 440 -12.07 -13.87 8.51
N ASN A 441 -13.09 -14.65 8.88
CA ASN A 441 -14.51 -14.28 8.77
C ASN A 441 -15.01 -13.59 10.05
#